data_73b4a192dff7a765b7e956527f5030aa
#
_entry.id   73b4a192dff7a765b7e956527f5030aa
#
_cell.length_a   1.000
_cell.length_b   1.000
_cell.length_c   1.000
_cell.angle_alpha   90.00
_cell.angle_beta   90.00
_cell.angle_gamma   90.00
#
_symmetry.space_group_name_H-M   'P 1'
#
loop_
_entity.id
_entity.type
_entity.pdbx_description
1 polymer ?
#
loop_
_entity_poly.entity_id
_entity_poly.type
_entity_poly.pdbx_seq_one_letter_code
_entity_poly.pdbx_strand_id
1 'polypeptide(L)'
;MPFNNTDRIINYHNTFPTYSKLILNRDIIEGIWVMGNNYTTKTNLYGAYPYGYLERIFSLFPLVPKKTLHLFSGSLPDSEEYDKVDYNTGLDAETFSEVIPHDFYELILADPPYSIEDCDHYGCCMVKRNVVFKQAFNVLKKGGHLIWL
;
A
#
# COMPACT_ATOMS: atom_id res chain seq x y z
N MET A 1 4.15 -3.95 -21.69
CA MET A 1 5.18 -4.84 -21.11
C MET A 1 5.24 -4.53 -19.62
N PRO A 2 5.41 -5.51 -18.74
CA PRO A 2 5.59 -5.23 -17.33
C PRO A 2 6.84 -4.37 -17.14
N PHE A 3 6.72 -3.30 -16.38
CA PHE A 3 7.85 -2.46 -15.97
C PHE A 3 8.89 -3.32 -15.24
N ASN A 4 10.10 -3.40 -15.77
CA ASN A 4 11.22 -4.02 -15.06
C ASN A 4 11.78 -3.05 -14.00
N ASN A 5 12.63 -3.54 -13.11
CA ASN A 5 13.15 -2.72 -12.01
C ASN A 5 14.01 -1.53 -12.46
N THR A 6 14.68 -1.64 -13.60
CA THR A 6 15.41 -0.52 -14.20
C THR A 6 14.47 0.58 -14.66
N ASP A 7 13.40 0.22 -15.37
CA ASP A 7 12.38 1.19 -15.81
C ASP A 7 11.72 1.89 -14.64
N ARG A 8 11.44 1.16 -13.55
CA ARG A 8 10.90 1.73 -12.30
C ARG A 8 11.81 2.78 -11.71
N ILE A 9 13.09 2.50 -11.58
CA ILE A 9 14.09 3.45 -11.06
C ILE A 9 14.19 4.68 -11.94
N ILE A 10 14.23 4.49 -13.25
CA ILE A 10 14.26 5.60 -14.22
C ILE A 10 13.02 6.49 -14.04
N ASN A 11 11.85 5.90 -14.00
CA ASN A 11 10.61 6.64 -13.81
C ASN A 11 10.59 7.41 -12.48
N TYR A 12 11.02 6.76 -11.39
CA TYR A 12 11.15 7.43 -10.09
C TYR A 12 12.10 8.63 -10.14
N HIS A 13 13.31 8.47 -10.72
CA HIS A 13 14.27 9.57 -10.80
C HIS A 13 13.82 10.71 -11.70
N ASN A 14 13.08 10.41 -12.76
CA ASN A 14 12.47 11.43 -13.62
C ASN A 14 11.38 12.21 -12.90
N THR A 15 10.57 11.52 -12.09
CA THR A 15 9.49 12.14 -11.31
C THR A 15 10.02 12.94 -10.13
N PHE A 16 11.09 12.47 -9.49
CA PHE A 16 11.69 13.05 -8.28
C PHE A 16 13.19 13.31 -8.44
N PRO A 17 13.60 14.22 -9.33
CA PRO A 17 15.02 14.40 -9.68
C PRO A 17 15.91 14.90 -8.54
N THR A 18 15.30 15.56 -7.53
CA THR A 18 16.01 16.13 -6.37
C THR A 18 15.94 15.26 -5.12
N TYR A 19 15.22 14.13 -5.18
CA TYR A 19 15.04 13.25 -4.03
C TYR A 19 16.16 12.23 -3.91
N SER A 20 16.14 11.47 -2.80
CA SER A 20 17.08 10.38 -2.55
C SER A 20 17.12 9.41 -3.72
N LYS A 21 18.31 9.03 -4.12
CA LYS A 21 18.48 8.09 -5.23
C LYS A 21 18.13 6.68 -4.79
N LEU A 22 17.45 5.98 -5.68
CA LEU A 22 17.25 4.53 -5.59
C LEU A 22 18.32 3.86 -6.45
N ILE A 23 18.79 2.71 -6.00
CA ILE A 23 19.77 1.89 -6.73
C ILE A 23 19.21 0.50 -6.99
N LEU A 24 19.68 -0.13 -8.04
CA LEU A 24 19.41 -1.53 -8.33
C LEU A 24 20.61 -2.36 -7.83
N ASN A 25 20.34 -3.20 -6.84
CA ASN A 25 21.31 -4.16 -6.34
C ASN A 25 20.81 -5.58 -6.73
N ARG A 26 21.43 -6.17 -7.76
CA ARG A 26 20.92 -7.38 -8.44
C ARG A 26 19.50 -7.10 -8.96
N ASP A 27 18.47 -7.76 -8.40
CA ASP A 27 17.07 -7.58 -8.76
C ASP A 27 16.26 -6.83 -7.67
N ILE A 28 16.94 -6.20 -6.71
CA ILE A 28 16.32 -5.48 -5.61
C ILE A 28 16.53 -3.99 -5.77
N ILE A 29 15.47 -3.22 -5.69
CA ILE A 29 15.54 -1.75 -5.61
C ILE A 29 15.76 -1.38 -4.15
N GLU A 30 16.82 -0.65 -3.89
CA GLU A 30 17.21 -0.21 -2.55
C GLU A 30 17.29 1.32 -2.48
N GLY A 31 16.92 1.88 -1.33
CA GLY A 31 17.05 3.30 -1.07
C GLY A 31 16.44 3.72 0.25
N ILE A 32 16.55 5.00 0.57
CA ILE A 32 16.01 5.59 1.79
C ILE A 32 15.11 6.75 1.42
N TRP A 33 13.90 6.73 1.93
CA TRP A 33 12.99 7.87 1.86
C TRP A 33 12.84 8.50 3.23
N VAL A 34 13.09 9.80 3.31
CA VAL A 34 12.75 10.62 4.46
C VAL A 34 11.42 11.29 4.16
N MET A 35 10.40 10.99 4.94
CA MET A 35 9.05 11.50 4.74
C MET A 35 8.50 12.06 6.06
N GLY A 36 7.74 13.15 5.96
CA GLY A 36 7.04 13.70 7.10
C GLY A 36 5.76 12.93 7.42
N ASN A 37 5.33 13.00 8.67
CA ASN A 37 4.03 12.47 9.07
C ASN A 37 2.91 13.37 8.55
N ASN A 38 1.81 12.75 8.14
CA ASN A 38 0.61 13.47 7.72
C ASN A 38 -0.43 13.46 8.83
N TYR A 39 -0.17 14.22 9.90
CA TYR A 39 -1.10 14.33 11.04
C TYR A 39 -2.31 15.25 10.78
N THR A 40 -2.29 16.00 9.69
CA THR A 40 -3.35 16.97 9.37
C THR A 40 -4.33 16.41 8.36
N THR A 41 -4.98 15.31 8.69
CA THR A 41 -6.11 14.85 7.88
C THR A 41 -7.35 15.63 8.28
N LYS A 42 -8.14 16.10 7.30
CA LYS A 42 -9.44 16.77 7.54
C LYS A 42 -10.53 15.79 8.00
N THR A 43 -10.19 14.54 8.16
CA THR A 43 -11.11 13.49 8.61
C THR A 43 -10.87 13.21 10.10
N ASN A 44 -11.90 12.81 10.82
CA ASN A 44 -11.78 12.37 12.22
C ASN A 44 -11.18 10.96 12.35
N LEU A 45 -10.69 10.38 11.27
CA LEU A 45 -10.05 9.07 11.26
C LEU A 45 -8.57 9.22 11.55
N TYR A 46 -8.08 8.42 12.48
CA TYR A 46 -6.66 8.28 12.76
C TYR A 46 -6.01 7.42 11.66
N GLY A 47 -4.78 7.78 11.28
CA GLY A 47 -4.00 7.04 10.28
C GLY A 47 -4.15 7.57 8.86
N ALA A 48 -3.01 7.86 8.28
CA ALA A 48 -2.86 8.25 6.89
C ALA A 48 -1.47 7.86 6.41
N TYR A 49 -1.34 7.57 5.13
CA TYR A 49 -0.01 7.40 4.54
C TYR A 49 0.87 8.64 4.78
N PRO A 50 2.19 8.46 4.99
CA PRO A 50 3.12 9.59 5.08
C PRO A 50 3.00 10.49 3.86
N TYR A 51 3.21 11.79 4.06
CA TYR A 51 3.13 12.78 2.97
C TYR A 51 4.11 12.41 1.83
N GLY A 52 3.60 12.35 0.61
CA GLY A 52 4.38 11.98 -0.57
C GLY A 52 4.70 10.48 -0.73
N TYR A 53 4.15 9.62 0.13
CA TYR A 53 4.38 8.18 0.04
C TYR A 53 3.73 7.56 -1.21
N LEU A 54 2.45 7.81 -1.42
CA LEU A 54 1.72 7.23 -2.54
C LEU A 54 2.27 7.68 -3.89
N GLU A 55 2.65 8.95 -4.03
CA GLU A 55 3.27 9.45 -5.26
C GLU A 55 4.58 8.73 -5.58
N ARG A 56 5.39 8.42 -4.56
CA ARG A 56 6.64 7.67 -4.73
C ARG A 56 6.36 6.23 -5.11
N ILE A 57 5.41 5.58 -4.44
CA ILE A 57 5.00 4.22 -4.78
C ILE A 57 4.47 4.16 -6.22
N PHE A 58 3.58 5.06 -6.61
CA PHE A 58 3.01 5.05 -7.97
C PHE A 58 4.01 5.42 -9.06
N SER A 59 5.12 6.06 -8.73
CA SER A 59 6.22 6.24 -9.68
C SER A 59 7.00 4.94 -9.94
N LEU A 60 7.02 4.02 -8.97
CA LEU A 60 7.64 2.69 -9.10
C LEU A 60 6.65 1.63 -9.59
N PHE A 61 5.42 1.71 -9.11
CA PHE A 61 4.33 0.78 -9.39
C PHE A 61 3.10 1.59 -9.82
N PRO A 62 2.95 1.89 -11.12
CA PRO A 62 1.85 2.72 -11.61
C PRO A 62 0.49 2.22 -11.13
N LEU A 63 -0.34 3.16 -10.68
CA LEU A 63 -1.72 2.87 -10.31
C LEU A 63 -2.44 2.26 -11.52
N VAL A 64 -3.05 1.09 -11.32
CA VAL A 64 -3.94 0.49 -12.32
C VAL A 64 -5.37 0.70 -11.83
N PRO A 65 -6.17 1.53 -12.50
CA PRO A 65 -7.53 1.82 -12.08
C PRO A 65 -8.34 0.55 -11.85
N LYS A 66 -9.06 0.49 -10.71
CA LYS A 66 -9.89 -0.66 -10.29
C LYS A 66 -9.12 -1.98 -10.09
N LYS A 67 -7.80 -1.95 -10.10
CA LYS A 67 -6.90 -3.10 -9.86
C LYS A 67 -5.94 -2.85 -8.70
N THR A 68 -6.16 -1.78 -7.96
CA THR A 68 -5.40 -1.42 -6.77
C THR A 68 -6.29 -1.58 -5.54
N LEU A 69 -5.74 -2.20 -4.51
CA LEU A 69 -6.40 -2.42 -3.23
C LEU A 69 -5.58 -1.78 -2.11
N HIS A 70 -6.22 -1.02 -1.25
CA HIS A 70 -5.62 -0.51 -0.02
C HIS A 70 -6.11 -1.32 1.18
N LEU A 71 -5.19 -1.96 1.88
CA LEU A 71 -5.44 -2.60 3.18
C LEU A 71 -5.08 -1.62 4.30
N PHE A 72 -5.88 -1.58 5.34
CA PHE A 72 -5.72 -0.63 6.46
C PHE A 72 -5.77 0.82 5.96
N SER A 73 -6.80 1.11 5.17
CA SER A 73 -6.89 2.35 4.40
C SER A 73 -7.07 3.62 5.24
N GLY A 74 -7.45 3.49 6.52
CA GLY A 74 -7.57 4.60 7.46
C GLY A 74 -8.42 5.76 6.90
N SER A 75 -7.81 6.93 6.84
CA SER A 75 -8.44 8.17 6.36
C SER A 75 -8.42 8.35 4.83
N LEU A 76 -7.97 7.34 4.08
CA LEU A 76 -7.95 7.43 2.61
C LEU A 76 -9.37 7.66 2.07
N PRO A 77 -9.61 8.69 1.24
CA PRO A 77 -10.93 8.95 0.69
C PRO A 77 -11.44 7.81 -0.20
N ASP A 78 -12.74 7.73 -0.40
CA ASP A 78 -13.33 6.82 -1.38
C ASP A 78 -12.99 7.27 -2.80
N SER A 79 -12.77 6.31 -3.69
CA SER A 79 -12.45 6.56 -5.08
C SER A 79 -12.94 5.40 -5.96
N GLU A 80 -13.25 5.71 -7.20
CA GLU A 80 -13.53 4.68 -8.21
C GLU A 80 -12.24 4.03 -8.76
N GLU A 81 -11.08 4.57 -8.42
CA GLU A 81 -9.78 4.12 -8.93
C GLU A 81 -9.20 2.94 -8.14
N TYR A 82 -9.66 2.72 -6.90
CA TYR A 82 -9.16 1.66 -6.02
C TYR A 82 -10.23 1.16 -5.06
N ASP A 83 -10.00 -0.04 -4.54
CA ASP A 83 -10.82 -0.62 -3.48
C ASP A 83 -10.11 -0.49 -2.12
N LYS A 84 -10.88 -0.61 -1.03
CA LYS A 84 -10.39 -0.48 0.34
C LYS A 84 -10.84 -1.66 1.20
N VAL A 85 -9.93 -2.13 2.06
CA VAL A 85 -10.21 -3.06 3.16
C VAL A 85 -9.76 -2.43 4.45
N ASP A 86 -10.71 -2.17 5.33
CA ASP A 86 -10.49 -1.58 6.65
C ASP A 86 -11.67 -1.93 7.55
N TYR A 87 -11.50 -1.90 8.86
CA TYR A 87 -12.64 -2.06 9.78
C TYR A 87 -13.76 -1.05 9.51
N ASN A 88 -13.38 0.17 9.12
CA ASN A 88 -14.34 1.22 8.75
C ASN A 88 -15.17 0.89 7.49
N THR A 89 -14.66 0.00 6.63
CA THR A 89 -15.39 -0.52 5.47
C THR A 89 -16.16 -1.80 5.77
N GLY A 90 -16.06 -2.32 6.98
CA GLY A 90 -16.69 -3.56 7.41
C GLY A 90 -15.97 -4.83 6.94
N LEU A 91 -14.72 -4.71 6.45
CA LEU A 91 -13.90 -5.83 5.98
C LEU A 91 -12.68 -6.01 6.89
N ASP A 92 -12.45 -7.27 7.30
CA ASP A 92 -11.30 -7.65 8.10
C ASP A 92 -10.13 -8.08 7.20
N ALA A 93 -8.95 -7.53 7.45
CA ALA A 93 -7.73 -7.85 6.73
C ALA A 93 -7.29 -9.32 6.87
N GLU A 94 -7.77 -10.05 7.86
CA GLU A 94 -7.47 -11.47 8.05
C GLU A 94 -8.43 -12.41 7.29
N THR A 95 -9.53 -11.89 6.71
CA THR A 95 -10.56 -12.71 6.03
C THR A 95 -11.06 -12.15 4.69
N PHE A 96 -10.61 -10.98 4.28
CA PHE A 96 -11.20 -10.25 3.14
C PHE A 96 -11.22 -11.02 1.82
N SER A 97 -10.29 -11.96 1.60
CA SER A 97 -10.29 -12.76 0.37
C SER A 97 -11.48 -13.72 0.24
N GLU A 98 -12.28 -13.89 1.30
CA GLU A 98 -13.50 -14.68 1.25
C GLU A 98 -14.64 -13.96 0.52
N VAL A 99 -14.57 -12.63 0.42
CA VAL A 99 -15.64 -11.79 -0.11
C VAL A 99 -15.25 -10.95 -1.33
N ILE A 100 -13.97 -10.86 -1.64
CA ILE A 100 -13.48 -10.13 -2.81
C ILE A 100 -12.85 -11.07 -3.85
N PRO A 101 -12.81 -10.68 -5.14
CA PRO A 101 -12.37 -11.57 -6.22
C PRO A 101 -10.92 -12.04 -6.05
N HIS A 102 -10.68 -13.34 -6.28
CA HIS A 102 -9.34 -13.90 -6.39
C HIS A 102 -8.68 -13.53 -7.74
N ASP A 103 -7.35 -13.54 -7.77
CA ASP A 103 -6.53 -13.26 -8.97
C ASP A 103 -6.93 -11.96 -9.69
N PHE A 104 -7.30 -10.93 -8.94
CA PHE A 104 -7.90 -9.72 -9.49
C PHE A 104 -7.01 -8.50 -9.43
N TYR A 105 -6.35 -8.25 -8.30
CA TYR A 105 -5.57 -7.03 -8.09
C TYR A 105 -4.16 -7.13 -8.65
N GLU A 106 -3.66 -6.03 -9.19
CA GLU A 106 -2.28 -5.89 -9.67
C GLU A 106 -1.36 -5.26 -8.63
N LEU A 107 -1.94 -4.43 -7.74
CA LEU A 107 -1.22 -3.76 -6.68
C LEU A 107 -2.04 -3.78 -5.38
N ILE A 108 -1.41 -4.19 -4.30
CA ILE A 108 -1.95 -4.06 -2.95
C ILE A 108 -0.99 -3.19 -2.13
N LEU A 109 -1.53 -2.18 -1.46
CA LEU A 109 -0.81 -1.34 -0.52
C LEU A 109 -1.35 -1.62 0.89
N ALA A 110 -0.47 -1.85 1.84
CA ALA A 110 -0.83 -2.17 3.21
C ALA A 110 -0.05 -1.29 4.19
N ASP A 111 -0.78 -0.60 5.07
CA ASP A 111 -0.24 0.23 6.15
C ASP A 111 -0.87 -0.20 7.48
N PRO A 112 -0.43 -1.35 8.04
CA PRO A 112 -1.03 -1.91 9.24
C PRO A 112 -0.64 -1.11 10.48
N PRO A 113 -1.38 -1.25 11.60
CA PRO A 113 -0.94 -0.73 12.88
C PRO A 113 0.40 -1.38 13.29
N TYR A 114 1.33 -0.55 13.78
CA TYR A 114 2.71 -0.96 14.10
C TYR A 114 2.88 -1.33 15.57
N SER A 115 2.00 -0.88 16.43
CA SER A 115 2.10 -1.04 17.88
C SER A 115 0.75 -1.37 18.52
N ILE A 116 0.80 -1.78 19.78
CA ILE A 116 -0.42 -1.98 20.59
C ILE A 116 -1.14 -0.64 20.79
N GLU A 117 -0.40 0.45 20.95
CA GLU A 117 -0.94 1.80 21.09
C GLU A 117 -1.71 2.22 19.84
N ASP A 118 -1.20 1.90 18.64
CA ASP A 118 -1.92 2.11 17.39
C ASP A 118 -3.21 1.29 17.38
N CYS A 119 -3.14 0.02 17.78
CA CYS A 119 -4.31 -0.84 17.84
C CYS A 119 -5.38 -0.30 18.79
N ASP A 120 -5.00 0.26 19.94
CA ASP A 120 -5.91 0.89 20.88
C ASP A 120 -6.60 2.12 20.25
N HIS A 121 -5.85 2.93 19.48
CA HIS A 121 -6.40 4.07 18.75
C HIS A 121 -7.39 3.66 17.66
N TYR A 122 -7.14 2.53 16.98
CA TYR A 122 -8.04 2.01 15.95
C TYR A 122 -9.18 1.15 16.50
N GLY A 123 -9.13 0.79 17.79
CA GLY A 123 -10.09 -0.14 18.39
C GLY A 123 -9.99 -1.56 17.81
N CYS A 124 -8.79 -2.00 17.46
CA CYS A 124 -8.54 -3.30 16.83
C CYS A 124 -7.46 -4.09 17.59
N CYS A 125 -7.22 -5.32 17.16
CA CYS A 125 -6.10 -6.14 17.62
C CYS A 125 -4.93 -6.08 16.65
N MET A 126 -3.73 -6.43 17.12
CA MET A 126 -2.58 -6.63 16.24
C MET A 126 -2.89 -7.70 15.18
N VAL A 127 -2.68 -7.37 13.93
CA VAL A 127 -2.95 -8.27 12.82
C VAL A 127 -1.90 -9.38 12.73
N LYS A 128 -2.33 -10.57 12.33
CA LYS A 128 -1.44 -11.67 12.03
C LYS A 128 -0.90 -11.52 10.61
N ARG A 129 0.28 -10.95 10.48
CA ARG A 129 0.91 -10.62 9.19
C ARG A 129 0.89 -11.78 8.19
N ASN A 130 1.21 -13.00 8.65
CA ASN A 130 1.20 -14.21 7.80
C ASN A 130 -0.20 -14.54 7.27
N VAL A 131 -1.25 -14.27 8.04
CA VAL A 131 -2.65 -14.46 7.61
C VAL A 131 -2.99 -13.42 6.56
N VAL A 132 -2.69 -12.14 6.81
CA VAL A 132 -2.93 -11.05 5.83
C VAL A 132 -2.17 -11.29 4.52
N PHE A 133 -0.92 -11.76 4.58
CA PHE A 133 -0.16 -12.12 3.37
C PHE A 133 -0.83 -13.23 2.57
N LYS A 134 -1.40 -14.25 3.24
CA LYS A 134 -2.15 -15.31 2.57
C LYS A 134 -3.41 -14.76 1.90
N GLN A 135 -4.15 -13.87 2.57
CA GLN A 135 -5.31 -13.20 1.99
C GLN A 135 -4.91 -12.38 0.76
N ALA A 136 -3.85 -11.57 0.88
CA ALA A 136 -3.34 -10.76 -0.23
C ALA A 136 -2.90 -11.64 -1.42
N PHE A 137 -2.23 -12.75 -1.16
CA PHE A 137 -1.82 -13.71 -2.20
C PHE A 137 -3.02 -14.27 -2.98
N ASN A 138 -4.13 -14.59 -2.30
CA ASN A 138 -5.32 -15.13 -2.93
C ASN A 138 -5.97 -14.15 -3.92
N VAL A 139 -5.91 -12.85 -3.65
CA VAL A 139 -6.57 -11.82 -4.47
C VAL A 139 -5.63 -11.14 -5.45
N LEU A 140 -4.31 -11.28 -5.27
CA LEU A 140 -3.31 -10.80 -6.22
C LEU A 140 -3.31 -11.64 -7.48
N LYS A 141 -3.32 -10.97 -8.61
CA LYS A 141 -3.05 -11.54 -9.92
C LYS A 141 -1.60 -12.05 -9.99
N LYS A 142 -1.35 -13.08 -10.78
CA LYS A 142 0.02 -13.53 -11.04
C LYS A 142 0.89 -12.38 -11.55
N GLY A 143 2.00 -12.13 -10.87
CA GLY A 143 2.89 -10.99 -11.15
C GLY A 143 2.45 -9.66 -10.51
N GLY A 144 1.38 -9.67 -9.73
CA GLY A 144 0.97 -8.54 -8.91
C GLY A 144 1.92 -8.28 -7.75
N HIS A 145 1.81 -7.12 -7.12
CA HIS A 145 2.73 -6.65 -6.08
C HIS A 145 1.99 -6.34 -4.78
N LEU A 146 2.57 -6.75 -3.68
CA LEU A 146 2.19 -6.31 -2.33
C LEU A 146 3.26 -5.35 -1.80
N ILE A 147 2.84 -4.14 -1.48
CA ILE A 147 3.66 -3.12 -0.83
C ILE A 147 3.24 -3.04 0.63
N TRP A 148 4.17 -3.28 1.52
CA TRP A 148 3.94 -3.26 2.96
C TRP A 148 4.76 -2.13 3.60
N LEU A 149 4.09 -1.18 4.23
CA LEU A 149 4.73 -0.07 4.94
C LEU A 149 5.08 -0.47 6.38
#